data_d5d26a833bba30b75973df2cd472fd0c
#
_entry.id   d5d26a833bba30b75973df2cd472fd0c
#
_cell.length_a   1.000
_cell.length_b   1.000
_cell.length_c   1.000
_cell.angle_alpha   90.00
_cell.angle_beta   90.00
_cell.angle_gamma   90.00
#
_symmetry.space_group_name_H-M   'P 1'
#
loop_
_entity.id
_entity.type
_entity.pdbx_description
1 polymer ?
#
loop_
_entity_poly.entity_id
_entity_poly.type
_entity_poly.pdbx_seq_one_letter_code
_entity_poly.pdbx_strand_id
1 'polypeptide(L)'
;MSAARKLRAVKDGETAPQAPMTVLDAAEHGERRDVLAALRRCLADAVGTRDTPPRDLAALSRRILEVDREIREIDLARAERERQSATEATEDEDGLGDI
;
A
#
# COMPACT_ATOMS: atom_id res chain seq x y z
N MET A 1 15.49 -26.35 12.31
CA MET A 1 15.94 -26.43 10.90
C MET A 1 15.33 -25.35 10.06
N SER A 2 13.98 -25.23 10.03
CA SER A 2 13.30 -24.23 9.24
C SER A 2 13.64 -22.81 9.68
N ALA A 3 13.80 -22.59 10.97
CA ALA A 3 14.12 -21.26 11.51
C ALA A 3 15.49 -20.77 11.04
N ALA A 4 16.47 -21.67 10.96
CA ALA A 4 17.81 -21.32 10.50
C ALA A 4 17.79 -20.90 9.03
N ARG A 5 16.97 -21.56 8.20
CA ARG A 5 16.84 -21.20 6.79
C ARG A 5 16.20 -19.83 6.63
N LYS A 6 15.20 -19.52 7.44
CA LYS A 6 14.54 -18.23 7.39
C LYS A 6 15.48 -17.10 7.75
N LEU A 7 16.32 -17.32 8.76
CA LEU A 7 17.30 -16.32 9.16
C LEU A 7 18.35 -16.10 8.08
N ARG A 8 18.70 -17.13 7.35
CA ARG A 8 19.69 -17.04 6.28
C ARG A 8 19.14 -16.37 5.02
N ALA A 9 17.82 -16.28 4.89
CA ALA A 9 17.22 -15.64 3.74
C ALA A 9 17.41 -14.13 3.76
N VAL A 10 17.65 -13.55 4.94
CA VAL A 10 17.87 -12.11 5.09
C VAL A 10 19.36 -11.86 5.13
N LYS A 11 19.89 -11.23 4.11
CA LYS A 11 21.30 -10.87 4.01
C LYS A 11 21.48 -9.41 4.43
N ASP A 12 22.73 -9.04 4.69
CA ASP A 12 23.06 -7.65 4.97
C ASP A 12 22.65 -6.78 3.80
N GLY A 13 21.92 -5.72 4.09
CA GLY A 13 21.42 -4.81 3.06
C GLY A 13 20.09 -5.20 2.44
N GLU A 14 19.60 -6.39 2.73
CA GLU A 14 18.29 -6.82 2.28
C GLU A 14 17.25 -6.53 3.35
N THR A 15 16.08 -6.09 2.93
CA THR A 15 14.94 -5.89 3.84
C THR A 15 14.03 -7.10 3.75
N ALA A 16 13.76 -7.72 4.89
CA ALA A 16 12.81 -8.84 4.92
C ALA A 16 11.42 -8.34 4.56
N PRO A 17 10.65 -9.10 3.74
CA PRO A 17 9.28 -8.72 3.45
C PRO A 17 8.48 -8.67 4.75
N GLN A 18 7.81 -7.55 4.98
CA GLN A 18 6.97 -7.41 6.15
C GLN A 18 5.61 -8.04 5.89
N ALA A 19 5.04 -8.67 6.91
CA ALA A 19 3.70 -9.19 6.84
C ALA A 19 2.73 -8.01 6.61
N PRO A 20 1.70 -8.19 5.77
CA PRO A 20 0.71 -7.15 5.57
C PRO A 20 0.00 -6.81 6.89
N MET A 21 -0.32 -5.55 7.08
CA MET A 21 -1.05 -5.11 8.27
C MET A 21 -2.47 -5.66 8.26
N THR A 22 -2.95 -6.05 9.44
CA THR A 22 -4.39 -6.35 9.59
C THR A 22 -5.14 -5.03 9.59
N VAL A 23 -6.47 -5.11 9.43
CA VAL A 23 -7.31 -3.91 9.50
C VAL A 23 -7.13 -3.20 10.84
N LEU A 24 -7.08 -3.97 11.93
CA LEU A 24 -6.90 -3.40 13.26
C LEU A 24 -5.56 -2.70 13.40
N ASP A 25 -4.48 -3.36 13.00
CA ASP A 25 -3.14 -2.78 13.05
C ASP A 25 -3.06 -1.50 12.23
N ALA A 26 -3.62 -1.54 11.02
CA ALA A 26 -3.62 -0.38 10.14
C ALA A 26 -4.42 0.78 10.73
N ALA A 27 -5.55 0.47 11.36
CA ALA A 27 -6.39 1.49 11.98
C ALA A 27 -5.71 2.14 13.18
N GLU A 28 -4.93 1.37 13.94
CA GLU A 28 -4.27 1.89 15.14
C GLU A 28 -2.93 2.57 14.84
N HIS A 29 -2.16 2.04 13.91
CA HIS A 29 -0.78 2.45 13.70
C HIS A 29 -0.45 2.87 12.28
N GLY A 30 -1.33 2.62 11.32
CA GLY A 30 -1.06 2.88 9.93
C GLY A 30 -1.65 4.20 9.45
N GLU A 31 -1.39 4.48 8.17
CA GLU A 31 -1.99 5.60 7.48
C GLU A 31 -3.29 5.15 6.80
N ARG A 32 -4.01 6.10 6.23
CA ARG A 32 -5.24 5.80 5.49
C ARG A 32 -5.01 4.74 4.40
N ARG A 33 -3.90 4.85 3.67
CA ARG A 33 -3.59 3.87 2.64
C ARG A 33 -3.45 2.46 3.19
N ASP A 34 -2.88 2.32 4.37
CA ASP A 34 -2.72 1.02 5.03
C ASP A 34 -4.07 0.42 5.39
N VAL A 35 -4.99 1.24 5.89
CA VAL A 35 -6.35 0.79 6.20
C VAL A 35 -7.06 0.33 4.93
N LEU A 36 -6.97 1.12 3.87
CA LEU A 36 -7.59 0.78 2.59
C LEU A 36 -7.01 -0.51 2.01
N ALA A 37 -5.70 -0.68 2.08
CA ALA A 37 -5.04 -1.89 1.58
C ALA A 37 -5.47 -3.12 2.36
N ALA A 38 -5.57 -3.00 3.69
CA ALA A 38 -6.03 -4.10 4.54
C ALA A 38 -7.49 -4.45 4.25
N LEU A 39 -8.34 -3.44 4.08
CA LEU A 39 -9.74 -3.67 3.69
C LEU A 39 -9.83 -4.35 2.34
N ARG A 40 -9.01 -3.93 1.37
CA ARG A 40 -9.02 -4.55 0.04
C ARG A 40 -8.71 -6.04 0.12
N ARG A 41 -7.74 -6.42 0.95
CA ARG A 41 -7.40 -7.83 1.14
C ARG A 41 -8.57 -8.60 1.76
N CYS A 42 -9.20 -8.04 2.79
CA CYS A 42 -10.35 -8.68 3.44
C CYS A 42 -11.51 -8.87 2.46
N LEU A 43 -11.79 -7.85 1.66
CA LEU A 43 -12.86 -7.91 0.67
C LEU A 43 -12.55 -8.95 -0.41
N ALA A 44 -11.29 -8.99 -0.86
CA ALA A 44 -10.85 -9.96 -1.85
C ALA A 44 -10.99 -11.39 -1.34
N ASP A 45 -10.62 -11.62 -0.09
CA ASP A 45 -10.79 -12.94 0.53
C ASP A 45 -12.26 -13.33 0.59
N ALA A 46 -13.13 -12.40 0.96
CA ALA A 46 -14.56 -12.65 1.03
C ALA A 46 -15.15 -12.97 -0.33
N VAL A 47 -14.73 -12.25 -1.37
CA VAL A 47 -15.18 -12.53 -2.75
C VAL A 47 -14.68 -13.89 -3.21
N GLY A 48 -13.46 -14.26 -2.82
CA GLY A 48 -12.87 -15.54 -3.23
C GLY A 48 -13.44 -16.75 -2.48
N THR A 49 -14.25 -16.53 -1.45
CA THR A 49 -14.84 -17.62 -0.68
C THR A 49 -15.95 -18.29 -1.46
N ARG A 50 -15.89 -19.64 -1.55
CA ARG A 50 -16.81 -20.42 -2.37
C ARG A 50 -18.27 -20.21 -2.00
N ASP A 51 -18.56 -20.01 -0.72
CA ASP A 51 -19.91 -19.97 -0.21
C ASP A 51 -20.52 -18.58 -0.13
N THR A 52 -19.84 -17.58 -0.69
CA THR A 52 -20.36 -16.21 -0.66
C THR A 52 -21.59 -16.09 -1.58
N PRO A 53 -22.73 -15.64 -1.05
CA PRO A 53 -23.94 -15.50 -1.85
C PRO A 53 -23.77 -14.49 -3.00
N PRO A 54 -24.45 -14.69 -4.14
CA PRO A 54 -24.32 -13.78 -5.28
C PRO A 54 -24.62 -12.32 -4.97
N ARG A 55 -25.59 -12.05 -4.09
CA ARG A 55 -25.91 -10.68 -3.69
C ARG A 55 -24.70 -10.03 -3.02
N ASP A 56 -24.07 -10.78 -2.11
CA ASP A 56 -22.90 -10.28 -1.39
C ASP A 56 -21.69 -10.13 -2.31
N LEU A 57 -21.54 -11.03 -3.28
CA LEU A 57 -20.45 -10.92 -4.27
C LEU A 57 -20.53 -9.60 -5.02
N ALA A 58 -21.72 -9.22 -5.46
CA ALA A 58 -21.90 -7.97 -6.21
C ALA A 58 -21.53 -6.76 -5.35
N ALA A 59 -22.00 -6.73 -4.11
CA ALA A 59 -21.72 -5.63 -3.18
C ALA A 59 -20.23 -5.55 -2.83
N LEU A 60 -19.62 -6.70 -2.53
CA LEU A 60 -18.21 -6.77 -2.18
C LEU A 60 -17.33 -6.36 -3.37
N SER A 61 -17.66 -6.82 -4.56
CA SER A 61 -16.90 -6.47 -5.76
C SER A 61 -16.93 -4.97 -6.02
N ARG A 62 -18.10 -4.36 -5.86
CA ARG A 62 -18.22 -2.91 -6.01
C ARG A 62 -17.36 -2.19 -4.98
N ARG A 63 -17.38 -2.65 -3.75
CA ARG A 63 -16.59 -2.03 -2.68
C ARG A 63 -15.10 -2.18 -2.93
N ILE A 64 -14.66 -3.33 -3.45
CA ILE A 64 -13.25 -3.52 -3.81
C ILE A 64 -12.81 -2.47 -4.83
N LEU A 65 -13.61 -2.24 -5.85
CA LEU A 65 -13.28 -1.27 -6.88
C LEU A 65 -13.22 0.16 -6.32
N GLU A 66 -14.11 0.50 -5.39
CA GLU A 66 -14.08 1.80 -4.73
C GLU A 66 -12.80 1.98 -3.91
N VAL A 67 -12.46 0.97 -3.12
CA VAL A 67 -11.24 0.99 -2.29
C VAL A 67 -10.00 1.07 -3.17
N ASP A 68 -9.96 0.29 -4.23
CA ASP A 68 -8.84 0.29 -5.17
C ASP A 68 -8.64 1.67 -5.80
N ARG A 69 -9.74 2.32 -6.17
CA ARG A 69 -9.69 3.68 -6.72
C ARG A 69 -9.09 4.66 -5.71
N GLU A 70 -9.52 4.60 -4.45
CA GLU A 70 -8.98 5.49 -3.42
C GLU A 70 -7.48 5.28 -3.23
N ILE A 71 -7.02 4.03 -3.23
CA ILE A 71 -5.59 3.73 -3.11
C ILE A 71 -4.82 4.35 -4.27
N ARG A 72 -5.32 4.20 -5.50
CA ARG A 72 -4.66 4.76 -6.67
C ARG A 72 -4.60 6.27 -6.63
N GLU A 73 -5.65 6.91 -6.12
CA GLU A 73 -5.66 8.36 -5.94
C GLU A 73 -4.61 8.82 -4.95
N ILE A 74 -4.47 8.09 -3.83
CA ILE A 74 -3.44 8.39 -2.84
C ILE A 74 -2.05 8.24 -3.46
N ASP A 75 -1.83 7.16 -4.20
CA ASP A 75 -0.53 6.90 -4.83
C ASP A 75 -0.17 7.97 -5.87
N LEU A 76 -1.14 8.39 -6.66
CA LEU A 76 -0.95 9.45 -7.65
C LEU A 76 -0.60 10.78 -6.96
N ALA A 77 -1.31 11.10 -5.88
CA ALA A 77 -1.06 12.34 -5.14
C ALA A 77 0.35 12.34 -4.54
N ARG A 78 0.79 11.20 -4.02
CA ARG A 78 2.14 11.07 -3.47
C ARG A 78 3.20 11.23 -4.55
N ALA A 79 3.00 10.58 -5.69
CA ALA A 79 3.92 10.68 -6.82
C ALA A 79 4.03 12.13 -7.32
N GLU A 80 2.91 12.84 -7.36
CA GLU A 80 2.88 14.24 -7.77
C GLU A 80 3.66 15.12 -6.81
N ARG A 81 3.47 14.91 -5.50
CA ARG A 81 4.21 15.68 -4.50
C ARG A 81 5.71 15.41 -4.57
N GLU A 82 6.09 14.16 -4.80
CA GLU A 82 7.49 13.80 -4.95
C GLU A 82 8.12 14.46 -6.17
N ARG A 83 7.40 14.50 -7.29
CA ARG A 83 7.87 15.17 -8.49
C ARG A 83 8.04 16.67 -8.26
N GLN A 84 7.08 17.29 -7.59
CA GLN A 84 7.17 18.72 -7.27
C GLN A 84 8.34 19.01 -6.35
N SER A 85 8.56 18.21 -5.33
CA SER A 85 9.69 18.37 -4.44
C SER A 85 11.01 18.24 -5.18
N ALA A 86 11.12 17.27 -6.08
CA ALA A 86 12.33 17.09 -6.87
C ALA A 86 12.58 18.28 -7.80
N THR A 87 11.52 18.79 -8.41
CA THR A 87 11.61 19.94 -9.30
C THR A 87 12.03 21.22 -8.52
N GLU A 88 11.43 21.42 -7.36
CA GLU A 88 11.76 22.57 -6.50
C GLU A 88 13.22 22.52 -6.05
N ALA A 89 13.70 21.34 -5.66
CA ALA A 89 15.09 21.16 -5.27
C ALA A 89 16.05 21.48 -6.42
N THR A 90 15.71 21.05 -7.64
CA THR A 90 16.52 21.32 -8.81
C THR A 90 16.52 22.81 -9.15
N GLU A 91 15.37 23.46 -9.05
CA GLU A 91 15.25 24.89 -9.30
C GLU A 91 16.07 25.72 -8.30
N ASP A 92 16.07 25.31 -7.05
CA ASP A 92 16.87 25.98 -6.02
C ASP A 92 18.36 25.86 -6.31
N GLU A 93 18.81 24.69 -6.75
CA GLU A 93 20.22 24.50 -7.12
C GLU A 93 20.60 25.36 -8.32
N ASP A 94 19.74 25.39 -9.32
CA ASP A 94 19.99 26.22 -10.53
C ASP A 94 19.99 27.70 -10.18
N GLY A 95 19.10 28.10 -9.29
CA GLY A 95 19.05 29.50 -8.84
C GLY A 95 20.30 29.93 -8.13
N LEU A 96 20.87 29.05 -7.32
CA LEU A 96 22.14 29.33 -6.64
C LEU A 96 23.30 29.38 -7.62
N GLY A 97 23.26 28.58 -8.67
CA GLY A 97 24.30 28.55 -9.68
C GLY A 97 24.36 29.81 -10.55
N ASP A 98 23.26 30.52 -10.68
CA ASP A 98 23.15 31.70 -11.49
C ASP A 98 23.74 32.96 -10.82
N ILE A 99 23.98 32.89 -9.57
CA ILE A 99 24.55 33.99 -8.81
C ILE A 99 26.07 33.94 -8.86
#